data_4f74835bba1725875f772f12dde5a3f5
#
_entry.id   4f74835bba1725875f772f12dde5a3f5
#
_cell.length_a   1.000
_cell.length_b   1.000
_cell.length_c   1.000
_cell.angle_alpha   90.00
_cell.angle_beta   90.00
_cell.angle_gamma   90.00
#
_symmetry.space_group_name_H-M   'P 1'
#
loop_
_entity.id
_entity.type
_entity.pdbx_description
1 polymer ?
#
loop_
_entity_poly.entity_id
_entity_poly.type
_entity_poly.pdbx_seq_one_letter_code
_entity_poly.pdbx_strand_id
1 'polypeptide(L)'
;MPKKELAKGYTTGTCAQAATRAAMQMLFTGEKVEQVSVELPQGEKLQLDITDIQRKYTDRELPDMVSCAVKKNSGDDPDITNGVLVYSQVGLSETGQIHIDGGIGVGRVTRPGLNQPVGEAAINRVPRQMIGKEVEEACEEVGYTGGIDVEISIPEGARLAKETFNPRLGIEGGLSILGTTGIVNPMSEQALIDTIEVEMKVCLAEKYRYLIIAPGNYGLDFLKEQYSIEENDVVKCSNYIGQTIDMAVEQDCKGVLLVGHIGKLIKVSGGIMNTHSRWADCRMDLFATAALRAGSAGGKAVEFLDCVTTDDALEKCSEEERTRIMEKIMMRMEEYLNYRGKGEIQVGAVTFSNVYGILGKTEKADELIERFRKERHIQ
;
A
#
# COMPACT_ATOMS: atom_id res chain seq x y z
N MET A 1 14.23 -28.63 -0.74
CA MET A 1 14.96 -27.81 -1.72
C MET A 1 15.29 -26.48 -1.07
N PRO A 2 16.51 -25.95 -1.16
CA PRO A 2 16.79 -24.61 -0.67
C PRO A 2 15.84 -23.62 -1.37
N LYS A 3 15.19 -22.71 -0.63
CA LYS A 3 14.41 -21.62 -1.25
C LYS A 3 15.36 -20.84 -2.14
N LYS A 4 15.05 -20.71 -3.42
CA LYS A 4 15.75 -19.82 -4.33
C LYS A 4 15.63 -18.41 -3.75
N GLU A 5 16.74 -17.80 -3.42
CA GLU A 5 16.78 -16.42 -2.96
C GLU A 5 16.33 -15.53 -4.12
N LEU A 6 15.27 -14.74 -3.90
CA LEU A 6 14.71 -13.86 -4.92
C LEU A 6 15.67 -12.71 -5.17
N ALA A 7 15.87 -12.34 -6.43
CA ALA A 7 16.71 -11.21 -6.80
C ALA A 7 16.09 -9.91 -6.33
N LYS A 8 16.84 -9.11 -5.57
CA LYS A 8 16.45 -7.77 -5.13
C LYS A 8 16.52 -6.78 -6.30
N GLY A 9 15.70 -5.76 -6.22
CA GLY A 9 15.72 -4.63 -7.14
C GLY A 9 16.05 -3.32 -6.41
N TYR A 10 15.87 -2.20 -7.12
CA TYR A 10 16.03 -0.87 -6.55
C TYR A 10 14.81 0.01 -6.83
N THR A 11 14.57 0.96 -5.92
CA THR A 11 13.35 1.78 -5.90
C THR A 11 13.37 2.91 -6.92
N THR A 12 12.21 3.54 -7.17
CA THR A 12 12.13 4.78 -7.96
C THR A 12 12.97 5.90 -7.35
N GLY A 13 13.05 5.95 -6.01
CA GLY A 13 13.92 6.89 -5.29
C GLY A 13 15.39 6.70 -5.59
N THR A 14 15.87 5.47 -5.62
CA THR A 14 17.27 5.14 -5.97
C THR A 14 17.57 5.48 -7.43
N CYS A 15 16.64 5.21 -8.35
CA CYS A 15 16.80 5.60 -9.74
C CYS A 15 16.92 7.13 -9.89
N ALA A 16 16.06 7.88 -9.21
CA ALA A 16 16.08 9.34 -9.20
C ALA A 16 17.39 9.89 -8.60
N GLN A 17 17.85 9.31 -7.48
CA GLN A 17 19.13 9.64 -6.86
C GLN A 17 20.29 9.46 -7.85
N ALA A 18 20.40 8.30 -8.47
CA ALA A 18 21.50 7.97 -9.37
C ALA A 18 21.48 8.83 -10.65
N ALA A 19 20.29 9.05 -11.21
CA ALA A 19 20.14 9.97 -12.35
C ALA A 19 20.54 11.40 -11.98
N THR A 20 20.18 11.88 -10.77
CA THR A 20 20.59 13.22 -10.29
C THR A 20 22.10 13.31 -10.12
N ARG A 21 22.75 12.32 -9.49
CA ARG A 21 24.22 12.30 -9.34
C ARG A 21 24.93 12.40 -10.69
N ALA A 22 24.52 11.57 -11.65
CA ALA A 22 25.10 11.58 -12.99
C ALA A 22 24.87 12.92 -13.71
N ALA A 23 23.66 13.47 -13.62
CA ALA A 23 23.33 14.73 -14.24
C ALA A 23 24.12 15.90 -13.63
N MET A 24 24.30 15.93 -12.31
CA MET A 24 25.13 16.92 -11.61
C MET A 24 26.60 16.83 -12.00
N GLN A 25 27.17 15.62 -12.07
CA GLN A 25 28.54 15.43 -12.55
C GLN A 25 28.71 15.98 -13.98
N MET A 26 27.79 15.64 -14.90
CA MET A 26 27.81 16.12 -16.26
C MET A 26 27.59 17.63 -16.34
N LEU A 27 26.79 18.24 -15.47
CA LEU A 27 26.52 19.66 -15.43
C LEU A 27 27.80 20.47 -15.11
N PHE A 28 28.63 19.98 -14.20
CA PHE A 28 29.81 20.67 -13.72
C PHE A 28 31.10 20.30 -14.47
N THR A 29 31.19 19.11 -15.06
CA THR A 29 32.41 18.68 -15.77
C THR A 29 32.29 18.75 -17.28
N GLY A 30 31.06 18.71 -17.83
CA GLY A 30 30.83 18.57 -19.27
C GLY A 30 31.16 17.16 -19.80
N GLU A 31 31.68 16.25 -18.96
CA GLU A 31 32.04 14.90 -19.38
C GLU A 31 30.80 13.98 -19.40
N LYS A 32 30.82 12.98 -20.28
CA LYS A 32 29.74 11.99 -20.35
C LYS A 32 29.90 10.98 -19.22
N VAL A 33 28.83 10.76 -18.43
CA VAL A 33 28.78 9.78 -17.35
C VAL A 33 27.83 8.66 -17.75
N GLU A 34 28.35 7.44 -17.90
CA GLU A 34 27.56 6.24 -18.29
C GLU A 34 27.23 5.32 -17.12
N GLN A 35 27.94 5.48 -15.99
CA GLN A 35 27.67 4.74 -14.75
C GLN A 35 27.97 5.61 -13.54
N VAL A 36 27.20 5.42 -12.48
CA VAL A 36 27.43 6.07 -11.19
C VAL A 36 27.32 5.08 -10.06
N SER A 37 28.05 5.36 -8.97
CA SER A 37 27.87 4.65 -7.69
C SER A 37 27.17 5.57 -6.72
N VAL A 38 26.05 5.12 -6.15
CA VAL A 38 25.30 5.85 -5.12
C VAL A 38 25.30 5.07 -3.81
N GLU A 39 25.30 5.78 -2.71
CA GLU A 39 25.16 5.22 -1.38
C GLU A 39 23.70 5.27 -0.95
N LEU A 40 23.15 4.11 -0.60
CA LEU A 40 21.78 3.97 -0.13
C LEU A 40 21.66 4.35 1.34
N PRO A 41 20.43 4.64 1.86
CA PRO A 41 20.22 5.03 3.27
C PRO A 41 20.80 4.06 4.31
N GLN A 42 20.97 2.79 3.96
CA GLN A 42 21.56 1.77 4.84
C GLN A 42 23.08 1.61 4.69
N GLY A 43 23.75 2.48 3.90
CA GLY A 43 25.18 2.47 3.67
C GLY A 43 25.65 1.50 2.57
N GLU A 44 24.75 0.74 1.94
CA GLU A 44 25.07 -0.10 0.79
C GLU A 44 25.37 0.78 -0.44
N LYS A 45 26.41 0.43 -1.21
CA LYS A 45 26.74 1.10 -2.46
C LYS A 45 26.20 0.32 -3.64
N LEU A 46 25.51 1.01 -4.54
CA LEU A 46 24.92 0.45 -5.73
C LEU A 46 25.46 1.14 -6.97
N GLN A 47 25.96 0.37 -7.94
CA GLN A 47 26.38 0.88 -9.23
C GLN A 47 25.23 0.75 -10.24
N LEU A 48 24.94 1.85 -10.95
CA LEU A 48 23.82 1.93 -11.87
C LEU A 48 24.24 2.53 -13.20
N ASP A 49 23.69 1.95 -14.28
CA ASP A 49 23.89 2.43 -15.64
C ASP A 49 23.01 3.66 -15.91
N ILE A 50 23.59 4.64 -16.59
CA ILE A 50 22.93 5.87 -17.00
C ILE A 50 22.63 5.80 -18.50
N THR A 51 21.44 6.18 -18.86
CA THR A 51 20.94 6.12 -20.24
C THR A 51 20.23 7.42 -20.62
N ASP A 52 19.96 7.60 -21.91
CA ASP A 52 19.21 8.72 -22.47
C ASP A 52 19.71 10.10 -22.02
N ILE A 53 21.01 10.31 -22.20
CA ILE A 53 21.71 11.53 -21.78
C ILE A 53 21.44 12.65 -22.77
N GLN A 54 20.90 13.76 -22.28
CA GLN A 54 20.66 15.00 -23.05
C GLN A 54 21.31 16.17 -22.34
N ARG A 55 21.97 17.04 -23.10
CA ARG A 55 22.65 18.21 -22.58
C ARG A 55 22.26 19.44 -23.39
N LYS A 56 21.91 20.49 -22.69
CA LYS A 56 21.58 21.78 -23.33
C LYS A 56 22.63 22.81 -22.97
N TYR A 57 23.15 23.47 -24.00
CA TYR A 57 24.11 24.55 -23.90
C TYR A 57 23.47 25.83 -24.40
N THR A 58 23.77 26.95 -23.77
CA THR A 58 23.45 28.28 -24.26
C THR A 58 24.74 28.97 -24.68
N ASP A 59 25.29 29.90 -23.90
CA ASP A 59 26.49 30.65 -24.22
C ASP A 59 27.72 30.23 -23.38
N ARG A 60 27.67 29.05 -22.73
CA ARG A 60 28.72 28.54 -21.84
C ARG A 60 29.41 27.32 -22.45
N GLU A 61 30.66 27.09 -22.05
CA GLU A 61 31.41 25.86 -22.40
C GLU A 61 30.82 24.61 -21.71
N LEU A 62 30.29 24.78 -20.49
CA LEU A 62 29.59 23.73 -19.76
C LEU A 62 28.08 23.78 -20.03
N PRO A 63 27.37 22.65 -19.93
CA PRO A 63 25.93 22.66 -20.14
C PRO A 63 25.22 23.48 -19.05
N ASP A 64 24.12 24.14 -19.42
CA ASP A 64 23.24 24.85 -18.48
C ASP A 64 22.18 23.93 -17.91
N MET A 65 21.92 22.83 -18.60
CA MET A 65 20.95 21.81 -18.20
C MET A 65 21.41 20.43 -18.69
N VAL A 66 21.24 19.43 -17.85
CA VAL A 66 21.48 18.03 -18.17
C VAL A 66 20.28 17.19 -17.74
N SER A 67 19.84 16.31 -18.62
CA SER A 67 18.82 15.29 -18.31
C SER A 67 19.39 13.91 -18.63
N CYS A 68 19.17 12.95 -17.75
CA CYS A 68 19.50 11.55 -17.98
C CYS A 68 18.58 10.64 -17.20
N ALA A 69 18.60 9.34 -17.51
CA ALA A 69 17.70 8.38 -16.91
C ALA A 69 18.42 7.15 -16.37
N VAL A 70 17.76 6.52 -15.39
CA VAL A 70 18.08 5.17 -14.92
C VAL A 70 16.88 4.26 -15.22
N LYS A 71 17.16 3.09 -15.80
CA LYS A 71 16.14 2.07 -16.02
C LYS A 71 15.90 1.30 -14.73
N LYS A 72 14.68 1.40 -14.19
CA LYS A 72 14.32 0.71 -12.96
C LYS A 72 14.37 -0.82 -13.14
N ASN A 73 14.96 -1.50 -12.16
CA ASN A 73 14.93 -2.95 -12.05
C ASN A 73 14.33 -3.34 -10.68
N SER A 74 13.22 -4.05 -10.72
CA SER A 74 12.50 -4.49 -9.51
C SER A 74 12.94 -5.88 -9.02
N GLY A 75 13.96 -6.49 -9.65
CA GLY A 75 14.35 -7.86 -9.35
C GLY A 75 13.24 -8.86 -9.70
N ASP A 76 12.99 -9.80 -8.80
CA ASP A 76 11.92 -10.80 -8.93
C ASP A 76 10.57 -10.30 -8.36
N ASP A 77 10.44 -9.00 -8.01
CA ASP A 77 9.17 -8.41 -7.57
C ASP A 77 8.25 -8.17 -8.77
N PRO A 78 6.96 -8.56 -8.71
CA PRO A 78 5.98 -8.34 -9.78
C PRO A 78 5.51 -6.87 -9.86
N ASP A 79 6.40 -5.93 -9.65
CA ASP A 79 6.14 -4.50 -9.67
C ASP A 79 5.88 -4.01 -11.11
N ILE A 80 4.74 -3.36 -11.30
CA ILE A 80 4.34 -2.80 -12.60
C ILE A 80 5.30 -1.71 -13.11
N THR A 81 6.09 -1.12 -12.22
CA THR A 81 7.09 -0.09 -12.56
C THR A 81 8.43 -0.70 -13.00
N ASN A 82 8.53 -2.03 -13.09
CA ASN A 82 9.75 -2.67 -13.59
C ASN A 82 10.05 -2.25 -15.03
N GLY A 83 11.28 -1.79 -15.28
CA GLY A 83 11.75 -1.39 -16.60
C GLY A 83 11.44 0.05 -17.01
N VAL A 84 10.70 0.83 -16.22
CA VAL A 84 10.47 2.24 -16.51
C VAL A 84 11.77 3.05 -16.44
N LEU A 85 11.84 4.11 -17.24
CA LEU A 85 12.93 5.10 -17.18
C LEU A 85 12.55 6.19 -16.17
N VAL A 86 13.41 6.38 -15.18
CA VAL A 86 13.30 7.47 -14.20
C VAL A 86 14.34 8.51 -14.56
N TYR A 87 13.88 9.67 -14.99
CA TYR A 87 14.71 10.78 -15.39
C TYR A 87 14.97 11.72 -14.23
N SER A 88 16.17 12.29 -14.22
CA SER A 88 16.48 13.53 -13.50
C SER A 88 17.00 14.55 -14.48
N GLN A 89 16.38 15.71 -14.53
CA GLN A 89 16.85 16.89 -15.22
C GLN A 89 17.37 17.88 -14.18
N VAL A 90 18.60 18.30 -14.32
CA VAL A 90 19.22 19.30 -13.44
C VAL A 90 19.62 20.54 -14.24
N GLY A 91 19.48 21.70 -13.64
CA GLY A 91 19.85 22.97 -14.23
C GLY A 91 20.27 23.98 -13.17
N LEU A 92 21.04 24.99 -13.60
CA LEU A 92 21.41 26.10 -12.73
C LEU A 92 20.17 26.96 -12.43
N SER A 93 20.04 27.42 -11.21
CA SER A 93 18.93 28.27 -10.77
C SER A 93 19.45 29.59 -10.18
N GLU A 94 18.74 30.68 -10.47
CA GLU A 94 19.06 32.00 -9.93
C GLU A 94 18.58 32.20 -8.47
N THR A 95 17.82 31.23 -7.94
CA THR A 95 17.19 31.35 -6.61
C THR A 95 18.19 31.23 -5.45
N GLY A 96 19.39 30.71 -5.71
CA GLY A 96 20.37 30.39 -4.67
C GLY A 96 19.98 29.20 -3.76
N GLN A 97 18.95 28.45 -4.14
CA GLN A 97 18.42 27.30 -3.38
C GLN A 97 18.36 26.06 -4.24
N ILE A 98 18.38 24.88 -3.60
CA ILE A 98 18.09 23.62 -4.25
C ILE A 98 16.57 23.44 -4.27
N HIS A 99 15.99 23.32 -5.46
CA HIS A 99 14.58 23.08 -5.66
C HIS A 99 14.39 21.72 -6.34
N ILE A 100 13.62 20.82 -5.71
CA ILE A 100 13.34 19.48 -6.23
C ILE A 100 11.84 19.36 -6.47
N ASP A 101 11.44 19.10 -7.71
CA ASP A 101 10.03 18.92 -8.08
C ASP A 101 9.81 17.73 -9.01
N GLY A 102 8.55 17.38 -9.23
CA GLY A 102 8.14 16.33 -10.17
C GLY A 102 7.64 16.90 -11.47
N GLY A 103 8.15 16.36 -12.56
CA GLY A 103 7.73 16.64 -13.92
C GLY A 103 6.75 15.60 -14.46
N ILE A 104 6.86 15.31 -15.75
CA ILE A 104 5.97 14.40 -16.48
C ILE A 104 5.91 13.02 -15.81
N GLY A 105 4.69 12.56 -15.48
CA GLY A 105 4.43 11.24 -14.94
C GLY A 105 4.84 11.02 -13.48
N VAL A 106 5.30 12.05 -12.78
CA VAL A 106 5.35 12.07 -11.31
C VAL A 106 4.05 12.67 -10.80
N GLY A 107 3.39 11.96 -9.88
CA GLY A 107 2.09 12.37 -9.36
C GLY A 107 2.17 13.60 -8.47
N ARG A 108 1.02 14.27 -8.30
CA ARG A 108 0.82 15.36 -7.34
C ARG A 108 -0.09 14.89 -6.21
N VAL A 109 0.22 15.32 -5.01
CA VAL A 109 -0.61 15.05 -3.84
C VAL A 109 -1.87 15.92 -3.89
N THR A 110 -3.04 15.29 -3.83
CA THR A 110 -4.34 15.97 -3.87
C THR A 110 -5.13 15.83 -2.58
N ARG A 111 -4.75 14.90 -1.69
CA ARG A 111 -5.40 14.63 -0.40
C ARG A 111 -4.40 14.80 0.75
N PRO A 112 -4.86 15.26 1.94
CA PRO A 112 -4.01 15.31 3.12
C PRO A 112 -3.68 13.90 3.66
N GLY A 113 -2.67 13.81 4.54
CA GLY A 113 -2.30 12.54 5.21
C GLY A 113 -1.03 11.89 4.72
N LEU A 114 -0.51 12.33 3.57
CA LEU A 114 0.84 11.98 3.12
C LEU A 114 1.89 12.90 3.77
N ASN A 115 3.17 12.51 3.66
CA ASN A 115 4.27 13.33 4.19
C ASN A 115 4.45 14.64 3.41
N GLN A 116 4.03 14.67 2.14
CA GLN A 116 4.07 15.85 1.28
C GLN A 116 2.77 16.63 1.43
N PRO A 117 2.85 17.98 1.48
CA PRO A 117 1.68 18.85 1.39
C PRO A 117 0.86 18.64 0.12
N VAL A 118 -0.44 18.96 0.19
CA VAL A 118 -1.29 19.00 -1.00
C VAL A 118 -0.74 19.99 -2.02
N GLY A 119 -0.70 19.57 -3.29
CA GLY A 119 -0.11 20.33 -4.40
C GLY A 119 1.35 19.99 -4.71
N GLU A 120 2.09 19.42 -3.77
CA GLU A 120 3.48 19.02 -3.96
C GLU A 120 3.60 17.74 -4.81
N ALA A 121 4.77 17.59 -5.46
CA ALA A 121 5.10 16.34 -6.14
C ALA A 121 5.19 15.16 -5.17
N ALA A 122 4.69 14.01 -5.58
CA ALA A 122 4.71 12.78 -4.82
C ALA A 122 6.13 12.16 -4.73
N ILE A 123 7.10 12.98 -4.28
CA ILE A 123 8.47 12.57 -3.99
C ILE A 123 8.60 12.41 -2.48
N ASN A 124 8.68 11.17 -2.00
CA ASN A 124 8.71 10.87 -0.58
C ASN A 124 9.95 11.46 0.11
N ARG A 125 9.85 11.63 1.45
CA ARG A 125 10.88 12.30 2.24
C ARG A 125 12.28 11.71 2.02
N VAL A 126 12.43 10.38 2.10
CA VAL A 126 13.75 9.73 1.95
C VAL A 126 14.33 9.92 0.54
N PRO A 127 13.61 9.62 -0.57
CA PRO A 127 14.07 9.97 -1.91
C PRO A 127 14.44 11.46 -2.09
N ARG A 128 13.64 12.37 -1.55
CA ARG A 128 13.95 13.82 -1.62
C ARG A 128 15.26 14.14 -0.92
N GLN A 129 15.53 13.53 0.24
CA GLN A 129 16.81 13.66 0.95
C GLN A 129 17.98 13.05 0.16
N MET A 130 17.78 11.86 -0.44
CA MET A 130 18.79 11.20 -1.26
C MET A 130 19.18 12.08 -2.46
N ILE A 131 18.19 12.62 -3.18
CA ILE A 131 18.40 13.53 -4.32
C ILE A 131 19.12 14.81 -3.85
N GLY A 132 18.64 15.43 -2.78
CA GLY A 132 19.26 16.66 -2.24
C GLY A 132 20.72 16.46 -1.84
N LYS A 133 21.04 15.35 -1.20
CA LYS A 133 22.42 14.99 -0.83
C LYS A 133 23.35 14.93 -2.04
N GLU A 134 22.91 14.30 -3.14
CA GLU A 134 23.73 14.22 -4.36
C GLU A 134 23.97 15.62 -4.98
N VAL A 135 23.01 16.53 -4.89
CA VAL A 135 23.17 17.91 -5.35
C VAL A 135 24.14 18.68 -4.45
N GLU A 136 23.97 18.57 -3.12
CA GLU A 136 24.83 19.24 -2.14
C GLU A 136 26.29 18.79 -2.28
N GLU A 137 26.54 17.47 -2.31
CA GLU A 137 27.88 16.91 -2.50
C GLU A 137 28.53 17.39 -3.80
N ALA A 138 27.80 17.35 -4.92
CA ALA A 138 28.35 17.80 -6.20
C ALA A 138 28.65 19.32 -6.22
N CYS A 139 27.82 20.15 -5.57
CA CYS A 139 28.07 21.58 -5.40
C CYS A 139 29.33 21.83 -4.52
N GLU A 140 29.45 21.12 -3.42
CA GLU A 140 30.62 21.22 -2.50
C GLU A 140 31.94 20.84 -3.22
N GLU A 141 31.94 19.76 -4.01
CA GLU A 141 33.10 19.28 -4.75
C GLU A 141 33.70 20.38 -5.71
N VAL A 142 32.83 21.20 -6.27
CA VAL A 142 33.27 22.24 -7.21
C VAL A 142 33.22 23.67 -6.63
N GLY A 143 32.81 23.80 -5.35
CA GLY A 143 32.68 25.12 -4.70
C GLY A 143 31.57 26.00 -5.27
N TYR A 144 30.51 25.39 -5.85
CA TYR A 144 29.35 26.11 -6.36
C TYR A 144 28.37 26.48 -5.24
N THR A 145 27.99 27.74 -5.18
CA THR A 145 27.10 28.30 -4.13
C THR A 145 25.77 28.82 -4.68
N GLY A 146 25.51 28.67 -5.96
CA GLY A 146 24.25 29.06 -6.60
C GLY A 146 23.14 28.05 -6.38
N GLY A 147 21.97 28.33 -6.94
CA GLY A 147 20.83 27.43 -6.87
C GLY A 147 20.88 26.32 -7.93
N ILE A 148 20.21 25.22 -7.65
CA ILE A 148 20.02 24.09 -8.56
C ILE A 148 18.54 23.73 -8.60
N ASP A 149 17.98 23.62 -9.81
CA ASP A 149 16.66 23.05 -10.05
C ASP A 149 16.79 21.58 -10.49
N VAL A 150 16.06 20.71 -9.83
CA VAL A 150 15.99 19.27 -10.12
C VAL A 150 14.54 18.90 -10.44
N GLU A 151 14.30 18.34 -11.61
CA GLU A 151 13.00 17.80 -12.00
C GLU A 151 13.10 16.30 -12.23
N ILE A 152 12.27 15.52 -11.51
CA ILE A 152 12.20 14.07 -11.65
C ILE A 152 10.99 13.72 -12.52
N SER A 153 11.18 12.90 -13.56
CA SER A 153 10.13 12.52 -14.49
C SER A 153 10.11 11.01 -14.77
N ILE A 154 8.92 10.48 -15.02
CA ILE A 154 8.69 9.10 -15.47
C ILE A 154 7.65 9.17 -16.60
N PRO A 155 8.04 9.25 -17.87
CA PRO A 155 7.10 9.51 -18.97
C PRO A 155 5.88 8.61 -19.02
N GLU A 156 6.04 7.32 -18.68
CA GLU A 156 4.93 6.35 -18.64
C GLU A 156 4.11 6.41 -17.32
N GLY A 157 4.54 7.22 -16.36
CA GLY A 157 4.03 7.24 -15.00
C GLY A 157 2.54 7.52 -14.89
N ALA A 158 2.01 8.44 -15.68
CA ALA A 158 0.57 8.75 -15.66
C ALA A 158 -0.32 7.57 -16.11
N ARG A 159 0.18 6.74 -17.03
CA ARG A 159 -0.52 5.52 -17.45
C ARG A 159 -0.46 4.44 -16.37
N LEU A 160 0.75 4.17 -15.88
CA LEU A 160 1.00 3.11 -14.90
C LEU A 160 0.37 3.40 -13.54
N ALA A 161 0.29 4.65 -13.11
CA ALA A 161 -0.29 5.02 -11.83
C ALA A 161 -1.72 4.53 -11.64
N LYS A 162 -2.49 4.40 -12.73
CA LYS A 162 -3.88 3.89 -12.69
C LYS A 162 -3.98 2.44 -12.19
N GLU A 163 -2.91 1.68 -12.30
CA GLU A 163 -2.83 0.28 -11.90
C GLU A 163 -2.10 0.10 -10.55
N THR A 164 -1.82 1.21 -9.85
CA THR A 164 -1.17 1.25 -8.52
C THR A 164 -2.12 1.71 -7.44
N PHE A 165 -1.63 1.79 -6.20
CA PHE A 165 -2.38 2.38 -5.07
C PHE A 165 -2.41 3.92 -5.09
N ASN A 166 -1.67 4.59 -5.97
CA ASN A 166 -1.54 6.05 -5.98
C ASN A 166 -2.88 6.80 -6.03
N PRO A 167 -3.85 6.45 -6.92
CA PRO A 167 -5.14 7.14 -6.95
C PRO A 167 -5.89 7.06 -5.62
N ARG A 168 -5.81 5.92 -4.92
CA ARG A 168 -6.44 5.72 -3.61
C ARG A 168 -5.82 6.58 -2.51
N LEU A 169 -4.52 6.86 -2.62
CA LEU A 169 -3.77 7.72 -1.71
C LEU A 169 -3.93 9.22 -2.04
N GLY A 170 -4.71 9.57 -3.07
CA GLY A 170 -4.81 10.94 -3.54
C GLY A 170 -3.53 11.43 -4.21
N ILE A 171 -2.88 10.56 -4.96
CA ILE A 171 -1.74 10.92 -5.81
C ILE A 171 -2.21 10.82 -7.25
N GLU A 172 -2.32 11.96 -7.91
CA GLU A 172 -2.87 12.05 -9.26
C GLU A 172 -1.84 12.47 -10.28
N GLY A 173 -2.06 12.08 -11.55
CA GLY A 173 -1.23 12.48 -12.69
C GLY A 173 0.06 11.67 -12.88
N GLY A 174 0.41 10.76 -11.96
CA GLY A 174 1.63 9.97 -12.11
C GLY A 174 1.96 9.04 -10.94
N LEU A 175 3.17 8.49 -11.01
CA LEU A 175 3.73 7.61 -9.99
C LEU A 175 4.36 8.40 -8.83
N SER A 176 4.51 7.75 -7.69
CA SER A 176 5.31 8.27 -6.57
C SER A 176 6.79 7.93 -6.76
N ILE A 177 7.65 8.85 -6.34
CA ILE A 177 9.08 8.58 -6.12
C ILE A 177 9.23 8.13 -4.67
N LEU A 178 9.42 6.82 -4.46
CA LEU A 178 9.41 6.19 -3.15
C LEU A 178 10.58 5.24 -2.91
N GLY A 179 10.76 4.82 -1.66
CA GLY A 179 11.76 3.86 -1.21
C GLY A 179 12.48 4.38 0.03
N THR A 180 12.26 3.72 1.18
CA THR A 180 12.89 4.08 2.46
C THR A 180 14.30 3.53 2.60
N THR A 181 14.55 2.35 2.02
CA THR A 181 15.86 1.68 2.07
C THR A 181 16.66 1.81 0.78
N GLY A 182 16.00 2.21 -0.33
CA GLY A 182 16.55 2.22 -1.67
C GLY A 182 16.44 0.88 -2.40
N ILE A 183 16.21 -0.23 -1.70
CA ILE A 183 16.13 -1.59 -2.23
C ILE A 183 14.68 -2.07 -2.28
N VAL A 184 14.32 -2.78 -3.35
CA VAL A 184 13.07 -3.54 -3.47
C VAL A 184 13.34 -4.97 -2.99
N ASN A 185 12.68 -5.35 -1.89
CA ASN A 185 12.65 -6.74 -1.43
C ASN A 185 11.40 -7.40 -2.03
N PRO A 186 11.55 -8.38 -2.93
CA PRO A 186 10.41 -8.98 -3.61
C PRO A 186 9.41 -9.60 -2.63
N MET A 187 8.11 -9.38 -2.91
CA MET A 187 6.97 -9.91 -2.13
C MET A 187 7.04 -9.54 -0.63
N SER A 188 7.48 -8.32 -0.32
CA SER A 188 7.58 -7.82 1.07
C SER A 188 6.20 -7.69 1.72
N GLU A 189 5.97 -8.45 2.79
CA GLU A 189 4.77 -8.29 3.63
C GLU A 189 4.74 -6.92 4.31
N GLN A 190 5.90 -6.42 4.73
CA GLN A 190 6.01 -5.11 5.36
C GLN A 190 5.56 -3.98 4.42
N ALA A 191 5.93 -4.04 3.14
CA ALA A 191 5.50 -3.03 2.17
C ALA A 191 3.97 -2.97 2.01
N LEU A 192 3.28 -4.12 2.09
CA LEU A 192 1.81 -4.15 2.08
C LEU A 192 1.23 -3.55 3.37
N ILE A 193 1.81 -3.85 4.52
CA ILE A 193 1.38 -3.29 5.81
C ILE A 193 1.59 -1.77 5.83
N ASP A 194 2.73 -1.30 5.37
CA ASP A 194 3.04 0.14 5.26
C ASP A 194 2.04 0.86 4.33
N THR A 195 1.61 0.20 3.24
CA THR A 195 0.60 0.74 2.33
C THR A 195 -0.77 0.88 3.02
N ILE A 196 -1.18 -0.14 3.79
CA ILE A 196 -2.42 -0.09 4.59
C ILE A 196 -2.36 1.07 5.59
N GLU A 197 -1.23 1.24 6.27
CA GLU A 197 -1.03 2.34 7.22
C GLU A 197 -1.17 3.72 6.56
N VAL A 198 -0.61 3.89 5.36
CA VAL A 198 -0.73 5.13 4.59
C VAL A 198 -2.17 5.39 4.15
N GLU A 199 -2.90 4.38 3.65
CA GLU A 199 -4.33 4.51 3.33
C GLU A 199 -5.14 4.98 4.56
N MET A 200 -4.88 4.39 5.72
CA MET A 200 -5.56 4.80 6.96
C MET A 200 -5.23 6.24 7.35
N LYS A 201 -3.95 6.65 7.26
CA LYS A 201 -3.53 8.04 7.53
C LYS A 201 -4.23 9.05 6.64
N VAL A 202 -4.40 8.74 5.35
CA VAL A 202 -5.14 9.61 4.41
C VAL A 202 -6.60 9.75 4.85
N CYS A 203 -7.29 8.65 5.16
CA CYS A 203 -8.67 8.70 5.64
C CYS A 203 -8.82 9.53 6.94
N LEU A 204 -7.89 9.34 7.89
CA LEU A 204 -7.93 10.04 9.17
C LEU A 204 -7.60 11.53 9.05
N ALA A 205 -6.71 11.89 8.11
CA ALA A 205 -6.39 13.30 7.83
C ALA A 205 -7.57 14.05 7.23
N GLU A 206 -8.49 13.37 6.55
CA GLU A 206 -9.79 13.89 6.10
C GLU A 206 -10.84 13.96 7.24
N LYS A 207 -10.43 13.68 8.47
CA LYS A 207 -11.25 13.68 9.69
C LYS A 207 -12.25 12.52 9.80
N TYR A 208 -12.13 11.50 8.96
CA TYR A 208 -12.90 10.28 9.15
C TYR A 208 -12.38 9.51 10.37
N ARG A 209 -13.28 9.06 11.21
CA ARG A 209 -12.96 8.31 12.44
C ARG A 209 -13.49 6.89 12.44
N TYR A 210 -14.40 6.59 11.50
CA TYR A 210 -14.96 5.26 11.29
C TYR A 210 -14.47 4.73 9.96
N LEU A 211 -13.82 3.56 9.99
CA LEU A 211 -13.23 2.93 8.80
C LEU A 211 -13.95 1.61 8.50
N ILE A 212 -14.07 1.31 7.21
CA ILE A 212 -14.40 -0.04 6.74
C ILE A 212 -13.12 -0.66 6.18
N ILE A 213 -12.83 -1.89 6.61
CA ILE A 213 -11.68 -2.66 6.14
C ILE A 213 -12.17 -3.93 5.45
N ALA A 214 -11.53 -4.29 4.33
CA ALA A 214 -11.87 -5.49 3.58
C ALA A 214 -10.61 -6.28 3.18
N PRO A 215 -10.57 -7.61 3.41
CA PRO A 215 -9.40 -8.44 3.11
C PRO A 215 -9.25 -8.84 1.63
N GLY A 216 -10.06 -8.29 0.73
CA GLY A 216 -9.98 -8.59 -0.71
C GLY A 216 -11.15 -8.05 -1.51
N ASN A 217 -11.10 -8.26 -2.83
CA ASN A 217 -12.03 -7.68 -3.79
C ASN A 217 -13.49 -8.11 -3.55
N TYR A 218 -13.75 -9.37 -3.17
CA TYR A 218 -15.11 -9.81 -2.84
C TYR A 218 -15.80 -8.93 -1.78
N GLY A 219 -15.03 -8.43 -0.80
CA GLY A 219 -15.56 -7.51 0.21
C GLY A 219 -15.91 -6.14 -0.37
N LEU A 220 -15.13 -5.66 -1.35
CA LEU A 220 -15.38 -4.39 -2.04
C LEU A 220 -16.61 -4.49 -2.93
N ASP A 221 -16.71 -5.55 -3.74
CA ASP A 221 -17.87 -5.80 -4.61
C ASP A 221 -19.16 -5.88 -3.78
N PHE A 222 -19.11 -6.64 -2.68
CA PHE A 222 -20.24 -6.75 -1.74
C PHE A 222 -20.63 -5.39 -1.14
N LEU A 223 -19.67 -4.58 -0.69
CA LEU A 223 -19.93 -3.24 -0.14
C LEU A 223 -20.56 -2.31 -1.15
N LYS A 224 -20.11 -2.37 -2.40
CA LYS A 224 -20.68 -1.58 -3.50
C LYS A 224 -22.10 -2.00 -3.81
N GLU A 225 -22.36 -3.30 -3.93
CA GLU A 225 -23.69 -3.83 -4.28
C GLU A 225 -24.73 -3.66 -3.16
N GLN A 226 -24.33 -3.93 -1.91
CA GLN A 226 -25.28 -3.96 -0.78
C GLN A 226 -25.41 -2.62 -0.06
N TYR A 227 -24.38 -1.79 -0.09
CA TYR A 227 -24.34 -0.56 0.71
C TYR A 227 -24.01 0.69 -0.09
N SER A 228 -23.81 0.59 -1.40
CA SER A 228 -23.38 1.70 -2.27
C SER A 228 -22.11 2.40 -1.77
N ILE A 229 -21.20 1.63 -1.18
CA ILE A 229 -19.92 2.12 -0.69
C ILE A 229 -18.85 1.81 -1.75
N GLU A 230 -18.20 2.86 -2.25
CA GLU A 230 -17.21 2.73 -3.31
C GLU A 230 -15.86 2.20 -2.78
N GLU A 231 -15.10 1.57 -3.66
CA GLU A 231 -13.80 0.97 -3.33
C GLU A 231 -12.82 1.96 -2.68
N ASN A 232 -12.83 3.23 -3.13
CA ASN A 232 -11.92 4.26 -2.63
C ASN A 232 -12.22 4.71 -1.19
N ASP A 233 -13.38 4.35 -0.66
CA ASP A 233 -13.76 4.64 0.73
C ASP A 233 -13.38 3.53 1.70
N VAL A 234 -12.91 2.38 1.19
CA VAL A 234 -12.63 1.17 1.97
C VAL A 234 -11.13 0.90 2.04
N VAL A 235 -10.58 0.66 3.22
CA VAL A 235 -9.18 0.27 3.40
C VAL A 235 -8.99 -1.21 3.06
N LYS A 236 -8.12 -1.51 2.11
CA LYS A 236 -7.79 -2.90 1.72
C LYS A 236 -6.78 -3.50 2.70
N CYS A 237 -7.25 -4.23 3.70
CA CYS A 237 -6.38 -4.81 4.73
C CYS A 237 -5.68 -6.13 4.32
N SER A 238 -5.90 -6.64 3.10
CA SER A 238 -5.35 -7.91 2.64
C SER A 238 -5.63 -9.05 3.64
N ASN A 239 -4.60 -9.76 4.08
CA ASN A 239 -4.70 -10.78 5.11
C ASN A 239 -4.34 -10.26 6.52
N TYR A 240 -3.97 -8.98 6.64
CA TYR A 240 -3.38 -8.37 7.85
C TYR A 240 -4.44 -7.71 8.74
N ILE A 241 -5.54 -8.43 9.01
CA ILE A 241 -6.67 -7.92 9.79
C ILE A 241 -6.22 -7.42 11.17
N GLY A 242 -5.38 -8.21 11.85
CA GLY A 242 -4.89 -7.86 13.19
C GLY A 242 -4.04 -6.59 13.20
N GLN A 243 -3.05 -6.50 12.31
CA GLN A 243 -2.21 -5.31 12.19
C GLN A 243 -3.04 -4.07 11.82
N THR A 244 -4.03 -4.22 10.95
CA THR A 244 -4.92 -3.10 10.57
C THR A 244 -5.74 -2.60 11.78
N ILE A 245 -6.22 -3.50 12.63
CA ILE A 245 -6.91 -3.10 13.87
C ILE A 245 -5.94 -2.43 14.85
N ASP A 246 -4.71 -2.95 15.00
CA ASP A 246 -3.69 -2.33 15.85
C ASP A 246 -3.38 -0.91 15.40
N MET A 247 -3.17 -0.70 14.10
CA MET A 247 -2.94 0.62 13.50
C MET A 247 -4.14 1.56 13.71
N ALA A 248 -5.37 1.03 13.67
CA ALA A 248 -6.57 1.81 13.95
C ALA A 248 -6.61 2.31 15.42
N VAL A 249 -6.19 1.47 16.36
CA VAL A 249 -6.04 1.85 17.78
C VAL A 249 -4.96 2.93 17.93
N GLU A 250 -3.78 2.69 17.36
CA GLU A 250 -2.63 3.60 17.44
C GLU A 250 -2.90 4.98 16.82
N GLN A 251 -3.80 5.04 15.85
CA GLN A 251 -4.18 6.26 15.14
C GLN A 251 -5.48 6.92 15.65
N ASP A 252 -5.96 6.53 16.85
CA ASP A 252 -7.15 7.09 17.50
C ASP A 252 -8.44 7.00 16.66
N CYS A 253 -8.61 5.94 15.86
CA CYS A 253 -9.89 5.63 15.23
C CYS A 253 -10.98 5.46 16.29
N LYS A 254 -12.23 5.74 15.92
CA LYS A 254 -13.39 5.49 16.81
C LYS A 254 -14.04 4.15 16.56
N GLY A 255 -13.95 3.67 15.33
CA GLY A 255 -14.50 2.35 14.99
C GLY A 255 -13.99 1.80 13.67
N VAL A 256 -13.98 0.47 13.61
CA VAL A 256 -13.59 -0.31 12.43
C VAL A 256 -14.63 -1.38 12.15
N LEU A 257 -15.14 -1.41 10.93
CA LEU A 257 -15.99 -2.49 10.44
C LEU A 257 -15.21 -3.39 9.49
N LEU A 258 -15.08 -4.66 9.83
CA LEU A 258 -14.50 -5.69 8.98
C LEU A 258 -15.58 -6.31 8.09
N VAL A 259 -15.41 -6.24 6.77
CA VAL A 259 -16.36 -6.83 5.81
C VAL A 259 -15.64 -7.82 4.90
N GLY A 260 -16.15 -9.05 4.84
CA GLY A 260 -15.51 -10.04 3.98
C GLY A 260 -16.24 -11.37 3.87
N HIS A 261 -15.80 -12.16 2.88
CA HIS A 261 -16.32 -13.49 2.61
C HIS A 261 -15.98 -14.47 3.73
N ILE A 262 -16.94 -15.34 4.06
CA ILE A 262 -16.84 -16.34 5.14
C ILE A 262 -15.58 -17.21 5.01
N GLY A 263 -15.15 -17.55 3.80
CA GLY A 263 -13.94 -18.34 3.55
C GLY A 263 -12.65 -17.76 4.12
N LYS A 264 -12.60 -16.44 4.36
CA LYS A 264 -11.51 -15.78 5.10
C LYS A 264 -11.91 -15.47 6.54
N LEU A 265 -13.08 -14.87 6.75
CA LEU A 265 -13.46 -14.32 8.04
C LEU A 265 -13.76 -15.39 9.11
N ILE A 266 -14.12 -16.61 8.72
CA ILE A 266 -14.27 -17.70 9.71
C ILE A 266 -13.01 -17.89 10.56
N LYS A 267 -11.82 -17.63 10.02
CA LYS A 267 -10.54 -17.74 10.75
C LYS A 267 -10.47 -16.77 11.93
N VAL A 268 -11.10 -15.60 11.80
CA VAL A 268 -11.17 -14.61 12.88
C VAL A 268 -11.96 -15.15 14.07
N SER A 269 -12.98 -16.00 13.86
CA SER A 269 -13.70 -16.67 14.96
C SER A 269 -12.83 -17.63 15.79
N GLY A 270 -11.67 -18.00 15.27
CA GLY A 270 -10.63 -18.75 15.97
C GLY A 270 -9.48 -17.89 16.50
N GLY A 271 -9.57 -16.55 16.39
CA GLY A 271 -8.52 -15.63 16.79
C GLY A 271 -7.38 -15.51 15.78
N ILE A 272 -7.53 -16.07 14.56
CA ILE A 272 -6.53 -16.04 13.50
C ILE A 272 -6.66 -14.71 12.75
N MET A 273 -5.80 -13.75 13.09
CA MET A 273 -5.86 -12.37 12.61
C MET A 273 -5.04 -12.11 11.34
N ASN A 274 -4.19 -13.06 10.92
CA ASN A 274 -3.63 -13.11 9.57
C ASN A 274 -4.30 -14.27 8.82
N THR A 275 -5.17 -13.94 7.87
CA THR A 275 -6.01 -14.93 7.18
C THR A 275 -5.33 -15.66 6.03
N HIS A 276 -4.04 -15.40 5.77
CA HIS A 276 -3.29 -16.13 4.74
C HIS A 276 -3.17 -17.61 5.10
N SER A 277 -3.42 -18.51 4.13
CA SER A 277 -3.42 -19.97 4.33
C SER A 277 -2.08 -20.54 4.82
N ARG A 278 -0.98 -19.85 4.51
CA ARG A 278 0.35 -20.17 5.01
C ARG A 278 0.47 -20.14 6.54
N TRP A 279 -0.33 -19.29 7.21
CA TRP A 279 -0.31 -19.14 8.66
C TRP A 279 -1.22 -20.14 9.36
N ALA A 280 -2.42 -20.33 8.82
CA ALA A 280 -3.35 -21.30 9.33
C ALA A 280 -4.48 -21.55 8.31
N ASP A 281 -4.98 -22.78 8.27
CA ASP A 281 -6.21 -23.13 7.57
C ASP A 281 -7.08 -24.03 8.44
N CYS A 282 -7.70 -23.49 9.47
CA CYS A 282 -8.60 -24.21 10.38
C CYS A 282 -10.07 -23.96 10.04
N ARG A 283 -10.41 -23.69 8.77
CA ARG A 283 -11.77 -23.27 8.39
C ARG A 283 -12.82 -24.31 8.75
N MET A 284 -12.57 -25.58 8.41
CA MET A 284 -13.52 -26.65 8.65
C MET A 284 -13.56 -27.05 10.12
N ASP A 285 -12.43 -27.01 10.83
CA ASP A 285 -12.37 -27.22 12.27
C ASP A 285 -13.21 -26.16 13.02
N LEU A 286 -13.10 -24.91 12.63
CA LEU A 286 -13.87 -23.81 13.21
C LEU A 286 -15.35 -23.94 12.89
N PHE A 287 -15.71 -24.33 11.66
CA PHE A 287 -17.09 -24.56 11.25
C PHE A 287 -17.72 -25.74 12.03
N ALA A 288 -17.03 -26.87 12.08
CA ALA A 288 -17.47 -28.06 12.82
C ALA A 288 -17.63 -27.76 14.34
N THR A 289 -16.67 -27.01 14.91
CA THR A 289 -16.75 -26.56 16.31
C THR A 289 -17.98 -25.67 16.55
N ALA A 290 -18.24 -24.72 15.63
CA ALA A 290 -19.43 -23.86 15.72
C ALA A 290 -20.71 -24.65 15.55
N ALA A 291 -20.74 -25.65 14.66
CA ALA A 291 -21.89 -26.56 14.51
C ALA A 291 -22.19 -27.35 15.80
N LEU A 292 -21.18 -27.92 16.44
CA LEU A 292 -21.34 -28.59 17.73
C LEU A 292 -21.89 -27.64 18.80
N ARG A 293 -21.39 -26.43 18.88
CA ARG A 293 -21.89 -25.40 19.81
C ARG A 293 -23.31 -24.94 19.47
N ALA A 294 -23.72 -25.04 18.21
CA ALA A 294 -25.08 -24.76 17.75
C ALA A 294 -26.05 -25.93 17.96
N GLY A 295 -25.57 -27.07 18.49
CA GLY A 295 -26.36 -28.25 18.77
C GLY A 295 -26.45 -29.26 17.62
N SER A 296 -25.61 -29.16 16.59
CA SER A 296 -25.52 -30.17 15.55
C SER A 296 -24.99 -31.49 16.11
N ALA A 297 -25.50 -32.62 15.58
CA ALA A 297 -25.04 -33.97 15.99
C ALA A 297 -23.55 -34.17 15.62
N GLY A 298 -22.82 -34.96 16.43
CA GLY A 298 -21.39 -35.21 16.20
C GLY A 298 -21.10 -35.79 14.81
N GLY A 299 -21.93 -36.67 14.28
CA GLY A 299 -21.80 -37.19 12.91
C GLY A 299 -21.86 -36.08 11.84
N LYS A 300 -22.74 -35.11 12.03
CA LYS A 300 -22.86 -33.95 11.15
C LYS A 300 -21.62 -33.05 11.20
N ALA A 301 -21.05 -32.86 12.39
CA ALA A 301 -19.83 -32.11 12.56
C ALA A 301 -18.63 -32.75 11.81
N VAL A 302 -18.57 -34.11 11.81
CA VAL A 302 -17.56 -34.83 11.03
C VAL A 302 -17.73 -34.60 9.52
N GLU A 303 -18.99 -34.59 9.03
CA GLU A 303 -19.24 -34.26 7.62
C GLU A 303 -18.73 -32.87 7.21
N PHE A 304 -18.74 -31.90 8.12
CA PHE A 304 -18.18 -30.56 7.86
C PHE A 304 -16.65 -30.56 7.79
N LEU A 305 -15.97 -31.41 8.57
CA LEU A 305 -14.52 -31.54 8.51
C LEU A 305 -14.02 -32.03 7.14
N ASP A 306 -14.84 -32.83 6.43
CA ASP A 306 -14.53 -33.36 5.12
C ASP A 306 -14.83 -32.37 3.97
N CYS A 307 -15.40 -31.19 4.26
CA CYS A 307 -15.67 -30.17 3.25
C CYS A 307 -14.37 -29.45 2.82
N VAL A 308 -14.31 -29.07 1.56
CA VAL A 308 -13.16 -28.34 1.00
C VAL A 308 -13.30 -26.83 1.24
N THR A 309 -14.51 -26.31 1.12
CA THR A 309 -14.81 -24.88 1.26
C THR A 309 -15.89 -24.62 2.30
N THR A 310 -15.97 -23.38 2.75
CA THR A 310 -17.05 -22.94 3.64
C THR A 310 -18.42 -23.00 2.96
N ASP A 311 -18.47 -22.75 1.65
CA ASP A 311 -19.73 -22.83 0.89
C ASP A 311 -20.22 -24.28 0.80
N ASP A 312 -19.30 -25.27 0.62
CA ASP A 312 -19.66 -26.71 0.68
C ASP A 312 -20.25 -27.08 2.05
N ALA A 313 -19.69 -26.53 3.14
CA ALA A 313 -20.22 -26.77 4.49
C ALA A 313 -21.59 -26.11 4.67
N LEU A 314 -21.78 -24.89 4.15
CA LEU A 314 -23.07 -24.18 4.20
C LEU A 314 -24.15 -24.89 3.37
N GLU A 315 -23.78 -25.48 2.24
CA GLU A 315 -24.70 -26.27 1.40
C GLU A 315 -25.30 -27.48 2.14
N LYS A 316 -24.49 -28.12 2.99
CA LYS A 316 -24.95 -29.26 3.81
C LYS A 316 -25.88 -28.85 4.98
N CYS A 317 -26.06 -27.55 5.25
CA CYS A 317 -26.91 -27.06 6.31
C CYS A 317 -28.33 -26.75 5.83
N SER A 318 -29.36 -27.04 6.65
CA SER A 318 -30.65 -26.38 6.52
C SER A 318 -30.49 -24.86 6.80
N GLU A 319 -31.47 -24.06 6.42
CA GLU A 319 -31.45 -22.61 6.68
C GLU A 319 -31.39 -22.32 8.20
N GLU A 320 -32.19 -23.02 9.00
CA GLU A 320 -32.17 -22.88 10.45
C GLU A 320 -30.83 -23.32 11.08
N GLU A 321 -30.24 -24.40 10.59
CA GLU A 321 -28.95 -24.90 11.08
C GLU A 321 -27.85 -23.89 10.71
N ARG A 322 -27.86 -23.38 9.49
CA ARG A 322 -26.94 -22.35 9.02
C ARG A 322 -26.99 -21.12 9.91
N THR A 323 -28.18 -20.62 10.21
CA THR A 323 -28.38 -19.44 11.07
C THR A 323 -27.77 -19.68 12.45
N ARG A 324 -28.10 -20.82 13.12
CA ARG A 324 -27.55 -21.13 14.44
C ARG A 324 -26.01 -21.27 14.43
N ILE A 325 -25.43 -21.90 13.40
CA ILE A 325 -23.98 -22.05 13.27
C ILE A 325 -23.34 -20.67 13.09
N MET A 326 -23.89 -19.86 12.20
CA MET A 326 -23.36 -18.52 11.94
C MET A 326 -23.45 -17.60 13.15
N GLU A 327 -24.50 -17.70 13.97
CA GLU A 327 -24.57 -16.99 15.25
C GLU A 327 -23.37 -17.33 16.16
N LYS A 328 -22.98 -18.62 16.24
CA LYS A 328 -21.82 -19.04 17.04
C LYS A 328 -20.49 -18.53 16.44
N ILE A 329 -20.37 -18.52 15.12
CA ILE A 329 -19.19 -17.97 14.43
C ILE A 329 -19.10 -16.46 14.69
N MET A 330 -20.20 -15.72 14.51
CA MET A 330 -20.21 -14.26 14.70
C MET A 330 -19.94 -13.85 16.14
N MET A 331 -20.53 -14.55 17.11
CA MET A 331 -20.27 -14.32 18.54
C MET A 331 -18.76 -14.47 18.86
N ARG A 332 -18.12 -15.53 18.37
CA ARG A 332 -16.69 -15.75 18.59
C ARG A 332 -15.82 -14.73 17.85
N MET A 333 -16.23 -14.35 16.64
CA MET A 333 -15.55 -13.30 15.87
C MET A 333 -15.58 -11.97 16.63
N GLU A 334 -16.74 -11.59 17.16
CA GLU A 334 -16.91 -10.36 17.95
C GLU A 334 -16.03 -10.35 19.20
N GLU A 335 -15.96 -11.46 19.93
CA GLU A 335 -15.07 -11.60 21.10
C GLU A 335 -13.60 -11.31 20.72
N TYR A 336 -13.09 -11.93 19.66
CA TYR A 336 -11.71 -11.75 19.25
C TYR A 336 -11.42 -10.36 18.65
N LEU A 337 -12.38 -9.78 17.93
CA LEU A 337 -12.25 -8.42 17.40
C LEU A 337 -12.22 -7.40 18.55
N ASN A 338 -13.13 -7.52 19.53
CA ASN A 338 -13.13 -6.65 20.71
C ASN A 338 -11.87 -6.82 21.56
N TYR A 339 -11.39 -8.05 21.71
CA TYR A 339 -10.12 -8.31 22.41
C TYR A 339 -8.94 -7.61 21.69
N ARG A 340 -8.89 -7.65 20.34
CA ARG A 340 -7.84 -6.98 19.57
C ARG A 340 -7.96 -5.47 19.61
N GLY A 341 -9.17 -4.93 19.58
CA GLY A 341 -9.45 -3.50 19.72
C GLY A 341 -9.22 -2.94 21.12
N LYS A 342 -8.85 -3.80 22.11
CA LYS A 342 -8.51 -3.45 23.50
C LYS A 342 -9.59 -2.65 24.24
N GLY A 343 -10.80 -2.58 23.70
CA GLY A 343 -11.87 -1.70 24.21
C GLY A 343 -11.64 -0.21 23.95
N GLU A 344 -10.59 0.15 23.22
CA GLU A 344 -10.24 1.54 22.87
C GLU A 344 -11.01 2.02 21.65
N ILE A 345 -11.36 1.11 20.73
CA ILE A 345 -12.17 1.37 19.54
C ILE A 345 -13.35 0.41 19.45
N GLN A 346 -14.42 0.83 18.77
CA GLN A 346 -15.51 -0.07 18.40
C GLN A 346 -15.10 -0.95 17.23
N VAL A 347 -15.23 -2.27 17.34
CA VAL A 347 -14.94 -3.18 16.24
C VAL A 347 -16.17 -4.03 15.95
N GLY A 348 -16.50 -4.15 14.67
CA GLY A 348 -17.60 -5.01 14.21
C GLY A 348 -17.23 -5.75 12.94
N ALA A 349 -18.09 -6.69 12.54
CA ALA A 349 -17.91 -7.43 11.30
C ALA A 349 -19.23 -7.73 10.60
N VAL A 350 -19.16 -7.79 9.27
CA VAL A 350 -20.17 -8.38 8.38
C VAL A 350 -19.51 -9.48 7.59
N THR A 351 -20.08 -10.67 7.63
CA THR A 351 -19.62 -11.79 6.80
C THR A 351 -20.69 -12.25 5.84
N PHE A 352 -20.29 -12.64 4.65
CA PHE A 352 -21.17 -13.07 3.58
C PHE A 352 -20.59 -14.24 2.78
N SER A 353 -21.43 -14.87 1.98
CA SER A 353 -21.09 -15.81 0.91
C SER A 353 -21.63 -15.24 -0.42
N ASN A 354 -20.94 -15.51 -1.52
CA ASN A 354 -21.43 -15.15 -2.84
C ASN A 354 -22.68 -15.96 -3.25
N VAL A 355 -22.92 -17.10 -2.59
CA VAL A 355 -24.07 -17.98 -2.86
C VAL A 355 -25.25 -17.64 -1.96
N TYR A 356 -25.00 -17.34 -0.69
CA TYR A 356 -26.02 -17.22 0.35
C TYR A 356 -26.26 -15.78 0.84
N GLY A 357 -25.54 -14.79 0.25
CA GLY A 357 -25.64 -13.40 0.68
C GLY A 357 -25.09 -13.18 2.09
N ILE A 358 -25.70 -12.27 2.85
CA ILE A 358 -25.28 -11.95 4.22
C ILE A 358 -25.52 -13.17 5.13
N LEU A 359 -24.44 -13.64 5.75
CA LEU A 359 -24.47 -14.78 6.67
C LEU A 359 -24.54 -14.36 8.14
N GLY A 360 -24.03 -13.18 8.46
CA GLY A 360 -24.09 -12.66 9.83
C GLY A 360 -23.44 -11.30 10.00
N LYS A 361 -23.85 -10.64 11.09
CA LYS A 361 -23.33 -9.36 11.54
C LYS A 361 -23.04 -9.44 13.04
N THR A 362 -22.01 -8.75 13.50
CA THR A 362 -21.80 -8.49 14.93
C THR A 362 -22.79 -7.44 15.43
N GLU A 363 -22.96 -7.32 16.75
CA GLU A 363 -23.96 -6.43 17.37
C GLU A 363 -23.83 -4.97 16.89
N LYS A 364 -22.61 -4.45 16.75
CA LYS A 364 -22.36 -3.06 16.39
C LYS A 364 -22.17 -2.80 14.88
N ALA A 365 -22.33 -3.82 14.04
CA ALA A 365 -22.02 -3.68 12.63
C ALA A 365 -22.88 -2.62 11.93
N ASP A 366 -24.19 -2.60 12.18
CA ASP A 366 -25.09 -1.63 11.54
C ASP A 366 -24.83 -0.20 12.04
N GLU A 367 -24.55 0.00 13.34
CA GLU A 367 -24.15 1.30 13.88
C GLU A 367 -22.86 1.80 13.21
N LEU A 368 -21.87 0.93 13.02
CA LEU A 368 -20.60 1.29 12.37
C LEU A 368 -20.82 1.68 10.90
N ILE A 369 -21.69 0.98 10.17
CA ILE A 369 -22.07 1.35 8.80
C ILE A 369 -22.71 2.75 8.76
N GLU A 370 -23.65 3.02 9.65
CA GLU A 370 -24.33 4.32 9.73
C GLU A 370 -23.34 5.45 10.05
N ARG A 371 -22.45 5.24 11.02
CA ARG A 371 -21.41 6.20 11.39
C ARG A 371 -20.47 6.49 10.22
N PHE A 372 -20.02 5.44 9.55
CA PHE A 372 -19.17 5.54 8.37
C PHE A 372 -19.82 6.35 7.24
N ARG A 373 -21.10 6.03 6.89
CA ARG A 373 -21.86 6.73 5.84
C ARG A 373 -22.08 8.19 6.18
N LYS A 374 -22.42 8.48 7.45
CA LYS A 374 -22.65 9.84 7.93
C LYS A 374 -21.41 10.72 7.78
N GLU A 375 -20.22 10.23 8.13
CA GLU A 375 -18.98 10.98 7.97
C GLU A 375 -18.65 11.31 6.51
N ARG A 376 -19.03 10.43 5.58
CA ARG A 376 -18.73 10.57 4.15
C ARG A 376 -19.86 11.12 3.32
N HIS A 377 -20.98 11.51 3.96
CA HIS A 377 -22.19 11.99 3.29
C HIS A 377 -22.73 11.02 2.23
N ILE A 378 -22.55 9.72 2.41
CA ILE A 378 -23.10 8.65 1.56
C ILE A 378 -24.56 8.45 1.94
N GLN A 379 -25.47 8.55 0.93
CA GLN A 379 -26.91 8.36 1.11
C GLN A 379 -27.32 6.88 1.15
#